data_4953a3cf80128ec24b6f11e78de31fdf
#
_entry.id   4953a3cf80128ec24b6f11e78de31fdf
#
_cell.length_a   1.000
_cell.length_b   1.000
_cell.length_c   1.000
_cell.angle_alpha   90.00
_cell.angle_beta   90.00
_cell.angle_gamma   90.00
#
_symmetry.space_group_name_H-M   'P 1'
#
loop_
_entity.id
_entity.type
_entity.pdbx_description
1 polymer ?
#
loop_
_entity_poly.entity_id
_entity_poly.type
_entity_poly.pdbx_seq_one_letter_code
_entity_poly.pdbx_strand_id
1 'polypeptide(L)'
;FGQHSCVIDINKDRYELPRFPINEKYGDLKRFKFLINLYPLEYKNLYPEEKYLTKKNNPPEFLVEFFNEQKNINNINCFSDEGDNWEKSNIEFDNKTLKLNFREQYTFRRGRINCSLNDNGIWRWFGIQFSVKQN
;
A
#
# COMPACT_ATOMS: atom_id res chain seq x y z
N PHE A 1 -14.54 -2.70 -8.25
CA PHE A 1 -13.49 -3.00 -7.24
C PHE A 1 -12.10 -2.81 -7.84
N GLY A 2 -11.19 -2.22 -7.06
CA GLY A 2 -9.78 -2.10 -7.40
C GLY A 2 -9.06 -3.46 -7.39
N GLN A 3 -7.83 -3.45 -7.90
CA GLN A 3 -6.97 -4.65 -7.97
C GLN A 3 -5.87 -4.65 -6.89
N HIS A 4 -5.99 -3.78 -5.90
CA HIS A 4 -5.06 -3.68 -4.78
C HIS A 4 -5.69 -4.19 -3.49
N SER A 5 -4.84 -4.65 -2.58
CA SER A 5 -5.26 -5.15 -1.28
C SER A 5 -5.25 -4.02 -0.26
N CYS A 6 -6.39 -3.72 0.34
CA CYS A 6 -6.50 -2.74 1.41
C CYS A 6 -7.76 -2.97 2.23
N VAL A 7 -7.80 -2.38 3.41
CA VAL A 7 -9.00 -2.28 4.24
C VAL A 7 -9.90 -1.17 3.69
N ILE A 8 -11.20 -1.43 3.61
CA ILE A 8 -12.20 -0.44 3.19
C ILE A 8 -12.57 0.41 4.41
N ASP A 9 -12.52 1.71 4.25
CA ASP A 9 -13.01 2.70 5.20
C ASP A 9 -13.89 3.76 4.49
N ILE A 10 -14.46 4.68 5.26
CA ILE A 10 -15.41 5.68 4.73
C ILE A 10 -14.79 6.69 3.76
N ASN A 11 -13.46 6.81 3.76
CA ASN A 11 -12.73 7.76 2.93
C ASN A 11 -12.27 7.15 1.60
N LYS A 12 -12.54 5.86 1.36
CA LYS A 12 -12.16 5.19 0.12
C LYS A 12 -13.09 5.56 -1.02
N ASP A 13 -12.51 5.73 -2.19
CA ASP A 13 -13.28 5.91 -3.42
C ASP A 13 -14.19 4.71 -3.65
N ARG A 14 -15.51 4.96 -3.74
CA ARG A 14 -16.53 3.91 -3.94
C ARG A 14 -16.40 3.21 -5.29
N TYR A 15 -15.76 3.82 -6.25
CA TYR A 15 -15.52 3.24 -7.58
C TYR A 15 -14.24 2.41 -7.65
N GLU A 16 -13.34 2.55 -6.66
CA GLU A 16 -12.07 1.84 -6.59
C GLU A 16 -11.87 1.12 -5.25
N LEU A 17 -12.91 0.44 -4.75
CA LEU A 17 -12.85 -0.28 -3.50
C LEU A 17 -11.79 -1.40 -3.55
N PRO A 18 -10.87 -1.44 -2.59
CA PRO A 18 -9.87 -2.50 -2.50
C PRO A 18 -10.49 -3.83 -2.06
N ARG A 19 -9.76 -4.92 -2.29
CA ARG A 19 -10.17 -6.26 -1.85
C ARG A 19 -8.97 -7.13 -1.55
N PHE A 20 -9.10 -8.03 -0.58
CA PHE A 20 -8.15 -9.12 -0.38
C PHE A 20 -8.60 -10.36 -1.16
N PRO A 21 -7.74 -10.98 -1.98
CA PRO A 21 -8.08 -12.22 -2.65
C PRO A 21 -8.18 -13.37 -1.64
N ILE A 22 -9.24 -14.16 -1.75
CA ILE A 22 -9.44 -15.41 -1.02
C ILE A 22 -9.70 -16.49 -2.06
N ASN A 23 -8.66 -17.25 -2.40
CA ASN A 23 -8.71 -18.34 -3.36
C ASN A 23 -7.87 -19.51 -2.82
N GLU A 24 -7.71 -20.58 -3.57
CA GLU A 24 -6.94 -21.76 -3.15
C GLU A 24 -5.54 -21.43 -2.61
N LYS A 25 -4.85 -20.48 -3.24
CA LYS A 25 -3.53 -20.02 -2.81
C LYS A 25 -3.54 -19.17 -1.55
N TYR A 26 -4.60 -18.40 -1.33
CA TYR A 26 -4.70 -17.37 -0.27
C TYR A 26 -5.87 -17.61 0.69
N GLY A 27 -6.52 -18.75 0.63
CA GLY A 27 -7.77 -19.05 1.35
C GLY A 27 -7.62 -19.84 2.64
N ASP A 28 -6.42 -19.94 3.23
CA ASP A 28 -6.27 -20.63 4.50
C ASP A 28 -6.94 -19.87 5.66
N LEU A 29 -7.43 -20.62 6.65
CA LEU A 29 -8.20 -20.08 7.75
C LEU A 29 -7.39 -19.10 8.62
N LYS A 30 -6.07 -19.31 8.76
CA LYS A 30 -5.20 -18.42 9.54
C LYS A 30 -5.11 -17.05 8.87
N ARG A 31 -4.92 -17.03 7.54
CA ARG A 31 -4.92 -15.80 6.76
C ARG A 31 -6.29 -15.10 6.82
N PHE A 32 -7.37 -15.84 6.68
CA PHE A 32 -8.73 -15.29 6.78
C PHE A 32 -8.97 -14.61 8.13
N LYS A 33 -8.64 -15.28 9.23
CA LYS A 33 -8.72 -14.70 10.59
C LYS A 33 -7.88 -13.43 10.73
N PHE A 34 -6.70 -13.39 10.14
CA PHE A 34 -5.86 -12.19 10.11
C PHE A 34 -6.56 -11.05 9.36
N LEU A 35 -7.07 -11.30 8.16
CA LEU A 35 -7.67 -10.28 7.30
C LEU A 35 -8.92 -9.64 7.90
N ILE A 36 -9.79 -10.42 8.56
CA ILE A 36 -11.02 -9.88 9.17
C ILE A 36 -10.77 -9.05 10.44
N ASN A 37 -9.56 -9.08 10.96
CA ASN A 37 -9.13 -8.30 12.14
C ASN A 37 -8.21 -7.13 11.75
N LEU A 38 -8.03 -6.84 10.47
CA LEU A 38 -7.25 -5.70 10.02
C LEU A 38 -8.00 -4.38 10.22
N TYR A 39 -7.25 -3.37 10.62
CA TYR A 39 -7.69 -1.99 10.66
C TYR A 39 -7.05 -1.17 9.53
N PRO A 40 -7.67 -0.08 9.09
CA PRO A 40 -7.02 0.83 8.15
C PRO A 40 -5.81 1.49 8.81
N LEU A 41 -4.72 1.62 8.06
CA LEU A 41 -3.64 2.55 8.38
C LEU A 41 -4.02 3.89 7.76
N GLU A 42 -4.67 4.73 8.57
CA GLU A 42 -5.20 6.00 8.12
C GLU A 42 -4.09 7.04 7.89
N TYR A 43 -4.23 7.81 6.83
CA TYR A 43 -3.31 8.89 6.49
C TYR A 43 -4.09 10.17 6.14
N LYS A 44 -3.44 11.31 6.35
CA LYS A 44 -3.95 12.63 6.01
C LYS A 44 -3.79 12.93 4.53
N ASN A 45 -2.58 12.76 4.03
CA ASN A 45 -2.22 12.97 2.62
C ASN A 45 -1.38 11.80 2.11
N LEU A 46 -1.54 11.53 0.82
CA LEU A 46 -0.73 10.54 0.10
C LEU A 46 -0.32 11.15 -1.24
N TYR A 47 0.97 11.13 -1.51
CA TYR A 47 1.57 11.63 -2.74
C TYR A 47 2.23 10.50 -3.53
N PRO A 48 2.17 10.54 -4.86
CA PRO A 48 1.46 11.54 -5.66
C PRO A 48 -0.06 11.33 -5.63
N GLU A 49 -0.81 12.41 -5.75
CA GLU A 49 -2.27 12.33 -5.93
C GLU A 49 -2.62 11.69 -7.27
N GLU A 50 -1.84 12.01 -8.31
CA GLU A 50 -1.97 11.39 -9.64
C GLU A 50 -1.44 9.95 -9.61
N LYS A 51 -2.35 9.02 -9.85
CA LYS A 51 -2.06 7.58 -9.86
C LYS A 51 -1.76 7.01 -11.25
N TYR A 52 -1.71 7.86 -12.27
CA TYR A 52 -1.35 7.47 -13.62
C TYR A 52 0.13 7.79 -13.89
N LEU A 53 0.92 6.74 -14.06
CA LEU A 53 2.37 6.85 -14.29
C LEU A 53 2.70 6.84 -15.77
N THR A 54 3.56 7.78 -16.14
CA THR A 54 4.16 7.92 -17.48
C THR A 54 5.69 7.86 -17.35
N LYS A 55 6.42 7.94 -18.45
CA LYS A 55 7.90 7.99 -18.40
C LYS A 55 8.46 9.16 -17.57
N LYS A 56 7.67 10.22 -17.35
CA LYS A 56 8.12 11.42 -16.65
C LYS A 56 8.03 11.32 -15.12
N ASN A 57 7.10 10.49 -14.62
CA ASN A 57 6.81 10.36 -13.20
C ASN A 57 6.84 8.90 -12.71
N ASN A 58 7.60 8.05 -13.37
CA ASN A 58 7.80 6.64 -13.02
C ASN A 58 9.30 6.37 -12.79
N PRO A 59 9.74 5.97 -11.60
CA PRO A 59 8.89 5.69 -10.43
C PRO A 59 8.36 6.97 -9.77
N PRO A 60 7.22 6.90 -9.09
CA PRO A 60 6.65 8.07 -8.42
C PRO A 60 7.43 8.45 -7.16
N GLU A 61 7.39 9.72 -6.78
CA GLU A 61 7.82 10.16 -5.45
C GLU A 61 6.69 9.84 -4.45
N PHE A 62 6.84 8.75 -3.72
CA PHE A 62 5.80 8.27 -2.81
C PHE A 62 6.04 8.75 -1.38
N LEU A 63 5.07 9.50 -0.86
CA LEU A 63 5.08 10.04 0.49
C LEU A 63 3.69 9.92 1.13
N VAL A 64 3.65 9.47 2.35
CA VAL A 64 2.44 9.43 3.18
C VAL A 64 2.63 10.34 4.38
N GLU A 65 1.64 11.20 4.63
CA GLU A 65 1.54 11.99 5.87
C GLU A 65 0.41 11.43 6.74
N PHE A 66 0.71 11.08 7.97
CA PHE A 66 -0.27 10.58 8.92
C PHE A 66 -1.00 11.72 9.65
N PHE A 67 -2.25 11.49 10.05
CA PHE A 67 -3.02 12.42 10.87
C PHE A 67 -2.37 12.64 12.25
N ASN A 68 -1.93 11.56 12.86
CA ASN A 68 -1.36 11.54 14.20
C ASN A 68 0.03 10.90 14.18
N GLU A 69 0.80 11.17 15.22
CA GLU A 69 2.09 10.51 15.41
C GLU A 69 1.92 8.99 15.53
N GLN A 70 2.68 8.27 14.74
CA GLN A 70 2.71 6.81 14.73
C GLN A 70 3.81 6.32 15.67
N LYS A 71 3.49 6.10 16.93
CA LYS A 71 4.46 5.70 17.97
C LYS A 71 5.20 4.40 17.66
N ASN A 72 4.53 3.47 16.95
CA ASN A 72 5.07 2.16 16.59
C ASN A 72 5.54 2.09 15.13
N ILE A 73 5.85 3.22 14.50
CA ILE A 73 6.22 3.30 13.08
C ILE A 73 7.42 2.41 12.72
N ASN A 74 8.31 2.13 13.67
CA ASN A 74 9.43 1.19 13.49
C ASN A 74 8.98 -0.23 13.10
N ASN A 75 7.73 -0.58 13.38
CA ASN A 75 7.15 -1.89 13.04
C ASN A 75 6.49 -1.91 11.66
N ILE A 76 6.59 -0.82 10.88
CA ILE A 76 6.01 -0.78 9.54
C ILE A 76 6.84 -1.58 8.56
N ASN A 77 6.15 -2.29 7.68
CA ASN A 77 6.75 -2.96 6.54
C ASN A 77 5.95 -2.61 5.29
N CYS A 78 6.67 -2.22 4.24
CA CYS A 78 6.08 -1.97 2.93
C CYS A 78 6.66 -2.94 1.90
N PHE A 79 5.83 -3.33 0.96
CA PHE A 79 6.18 -4.15 -0.19
C PHE A 79 5.65 -3.49 -1.45
N SER A 80 6.39 -3.61 -2.53
CA SER A 80 6.03 -3.07 -3.84
C SER A 80 6.41 -4.04 -4.97
N ASP A 81 5.72 -3.94 -6.09
CA ASP A 81 5.89 -4.82 -7.25
C ASP A 81 6.31 -4.06 -8.51
N GLU A 82 7.44 -3.36 -8.46
CA GLU A 82 7.96 -2.59 -9.60
C GLU A 82 8.29 -3.48 -10.80
N GLY A 83 8.84 -4.65 -10.53
CA GLY A 83 9.13 -5.69 -11.53
C GLY A 83 8.10 -6.82 -11.50
N ASP A 84 8.58 -8.04 -11.63
CA ASP A 84 7.72 -9.24 -11.68
C ASP A 84 7.22 -9.72 -10.32
N ASN A 85 7.90 -9.33 -9.25
CA ASN A 85 7.67 -9.90 -7.92
C ASN A 85 7.48 -8.83 -6.84
N TRP A 86 6.72 -9.20 -5.82
CA TRP A 86 6.62 -8.45 -4.59
C TRP A 86 7.92 -8.54 -3.79
N GLU A 87 8.51 -7.41 -3.49
CA GLU A 87 9.69 -7.33 -2.65
C GLU A 87 9.54 -6.26 -1.57
N LYS A 88 10.29 -6.41 -0.49
CA LYS A 88 10.31 -5.43 0.58
C LYS A 88 10.91 -4.12 0.08
N SER A 89 10.19 -3.02 0.30
CA SER A 89 10.59 -1.70 -0.13
C SER A 89 11.55 -1.04 0.85
N ASN A 90 12.45 -0.21 0.35
CA ASN A 90 13.23 0.69 1.18
C ASN A 90 12.36 1.86 1.61
N ILE A 91 12.30 2.11 2.91
CA ILE A 91 11.47 3.15 3.50
C ILE A 91 12.30 4.06 4.39
N GLU A 92 11.96 5.33 4.38
CA GLU A 92 12.41 6.34 5.34
C GLU A 92 11.17 6.86 6.07
N PHE A 93 11.25 7.03 7.35
CA PHE A 93 10.11 7.47 8.14
C PHE A 93 10.52 8.28 9.36
N ASP A 94 9.62 9.13 9.79
CA ASP A 94 9.56 9.70 11.13
C ASP A 94 8.17 9.38 11.73
N ASN A 95 7.84 9.95 12.88
CA ASN A 95 6.55 9.68 13.54
C ASN A 95 5.32 10.17 12.75
N LYS A 96 5.50 11.03 11.75
CA LYS A 96 4.40 11.66 10.99
C LYS A 96 4.42 11.37 9.50
N THR A 97 5.56 10.96 8.97
CA THR A 97 5.73 10.75 7.53
C THR A 97 6.36 9.41 7.22
N LEU A 98 6.02 8.86 6.08
CA LEU A 98 6.59 7.67 5.49
C LEU A 98 6.91 7.95 4.03
N LYS A 99 8.18 7.83 3.67
CA LYS A 99 8.66 7.90 2.29
C LYS A 99 9.08 6.51 1.83
N LEU A 100 8.70 6.15 0.63
CA LEU A 100 9.08 4.88 0.02
C LEU A 100 10.00 5.16 -1.17
N ASN A 101 11.17 4.51 -1.17
CA ASN A 101 12.15 4.59 -2.23
C ASN A 101 12.03 3.33 -3.11
N PHE A 102 11.64 3.53 -4.36
CA PHE A 102 11.50 2.44 -5.31
C PHE A 102 12.87 1.95 -5.81
N ARG A 103 12.94 0.65 -6.10
CA ARG A 103 14.15 0.00 -6.62
C ARG A 103 14.35 0.31 -8.11
N GLU A 104 13.24 0.35 -8.85
CA GLU A 104 13.22 0.56 -10.29
C GLU A 104 11.87 1.16 -10.75
N GLN A 105 11.72 1.40 -12.02
CA GLN A 105 10.46 1.83 -12.61
C GLN A 105 9.44 0.69 -12.64
N TYR A 106 8.17 1.03 -12.50
CA TYR A 106 7.09 0.07 -12.77
C TYR A 106 7.04 -0.26 -14.27
N THR A 107 7.05 -1.53 -14.59
CA THR A 107 7.09 -2.04 -15.98
C THR A 107 5.76 -2.61 -16.45
N PHE A 108 4.92 -3.10 -15.54
CA PHE A 108 3.60 -3.63 -15.87
C PHE A 108 2.53 -2.54 -15.90
N ARG A 109 1.35 -2.89 -16.43
CA ARG A 109 0.20 -1.98 -16.48
C ARG A 109 -0.23 -1.43 -15.12
N ARG A 110 0.10 -2.14 -14.06
CA ARG A 110 -0.24 -1.79 -12.68
C ARG A 110 1.00 -1.90 -11.81
N GLY A 111 1.21 -0.87 -11.03
CA GLY A 111 2.16 -0.87 -9.93
C GLY A 111 1.39 -0.86 -8.62
N ARG A 112 1.84 -1.60 -7.63
CA ARG A 112 1.14 -1.72 -6.34
C ARG A 112 2.11 -1.57 -5.18
N ILE A 113 1.58 -0.99 -4.10
CA ILE A 113 2.26 -0.87 -2.81
C ILE A 113 1.33 -1.39 -1.73
N ASN A 114 1.86 -2.17 -0.81
CA ASN A 114 1.19 -2.56 0.42
C ASN A 114 2.06 -2.22 1.61
N CYS A 115 1.50 -1.53 2.60
CA CYS A 115 2.16 -1.26 3.87
C CYS A 115 1.33 -1.81 5.03
N SER A 116 1.98 -2.46 5.96
CA SER A 116 1.38 -2.97 7.18
C SER A 116 2.16 -2.51 8.41
N LEU A 117 1.44 -2.15 9.45
CA LEU A 117 1.96 -1.70 10.73
C LEU A 117 1.41 -2.58 11.85
N ASN A 118 2.29 -3.18 12.63
CA ASN A 118 1.89 -3.81 13.90
C ASN A 118 1.91 -2.75 15.01
N ASP A 119 0.74 -2.29 15.38
CA ASP A 119 0.52 -1.28 16.40
C ASP A 119 0.09 -1.98 17.72
N ASN A 120 1.08 -2.51 18.46
CA ASN A 120 0.84 -3.27 19.70
C ASN A 120 -0.14 -4.45 19.55
N GLY A 121 0.04 -5.24 18.51
CA GLY A 121 -0.83 -6.39 18.21
C GLY A 121 -2.05 -6.06 17.36
N ILE A 122 -2.37 -4.79 17.15
CA ILE A 122 -3.38 -4.35 16.19
C ILE A 122 -2.69 -4.15 14.83
N TRP A 123 -3.06 -4.95 13.86
CA TRP A 123 -2.55 -4.82 12.51
C TRP A 123 -3.33 -3.79 11.71
N ARG A 124 -2.58 -2.83 11.16
CA ARG A 124 -3.11 -1.79 10.28
C ARG A 124 -2.53 -1.94 8.89
N TRP A 125 -3.32 -1.59 7.89
CA TRP A 125 -2.96 -1.82 6.50
C TRP A 125 -3.45 -0.69 5.59
N PHE A 126 -2.63 -0.28 4.64
CA PHE A 126 -3.08 0.38 3.44
C PHE A 126 -2.47 -0.26 2.19
N GLY A 127 -3.15 -0.13 1.05
CA GLY A 127 -2.65 -0.53 -0.25
C GLY A 127 -3.00 0.52 -1.29
N ILE A 128 -2.09 0.72 -2.23
CA ILE A 128 -2.23 1.69 -3.32
C ILE A 128 -1.91 1.00 -4.64
N GLN A 129 -2.64 1.38 -5.68
CA GLN A 129 -2.39 0.96 -7.05
C GLN A 129 -2.12 2.17 -7.94
N PHE A 130 -1.12 2.05 -8.79
CA PHE A 130 -0.85 2.94 -9.91
C PHE A 130 -1.23 2.26 -11.21
N SER A 131 -1.75 3.04 -12.15
CA SER A 131 -1.89 2.64 -13.55
C SER A 131 -0.66 3.14 -14.31
N VAL A 132 -0.03 2.27 -15.08
CA VAL A 132 1.23 2.57 -15.78
C VAL A 132 1.00 2.60 -17.27
N LYS A 133 1.39 3.71 -17.91
CA LYS A 133 1.31 3.85 -19.37
C LYS A 133 2.21 2.82 -20.03
N GLN A 134 1.62 1.98 -20.86
CA GLN A 134 2.35 1.06 -21.72
C GLN A 134 2.83 1.78 -22.99
N ASN A 135 3.96 1.38 -23.48
CA ASN A 135 4.55 1.92 -24.72
C ASN A 135 3.83 1.36 -25.96
#